data_75f1748e86d390fd108f71a658789a1d
#
_entry.id   75f1748e86d390fd108f71a658789a1d
#
_cell.length_a   1.000
_cell.length_b   1.000
_cell.length_c   1.000
_cell.angle_alpha   90.00
_cell.angle_beta   90.00
_cell.angle_gamma   90.00
#
_symmetry.space_group_name_H-M   'P 1'
#
loop_
_entity.id
_entity.type
_entity.pdbx_description
1 polymer ?
#
loop_
_entity_poly.entity_id
_entity_poly.type
_entity_poly.pdbx_seq_one_letter_code
_entity_poly.pdbx_strand_id
1 'polypeptide(L)'
;MDTWRLLPFETNTAAMNMAIDEAILTARTADKVPNTLRFYRWQPSAASIGKNQNPENELYLDNCKKLGVDVVRRISGGGTVYHDYEGEVTYSVVAKASALGTADITTVYFKIYEAITDALRLLGVPADFSGGDAKNCPNLTVNGKKISGSSQTITRGVVLQHGTLLLKADVPKMFTLLKLGSLSCAQATDIAQRKITSVENELRHPISPETAVNALTQGFRAMLKIQLEPAQLLPYEVELAEKLCNEKYATADWNLKGKTA
;
A
#
# COMPACT_ATOMS: atom_id res chain seq x y z
N MET A 1 -23.99 -10.07 -7.79
CA MET A 1 -22.87 -9.14 -7.58
C MET A 1 -22.35 -9.44 -6.19
N ASP A 2 -21.05 -9.73 -6.05
CA ASP A 2 -20.48 -10.06 -4.75
C ASP A 2 -20.47 -8.84 -3.82
N THR A 3 -20.83 -9.07 -2.57
CA THR A 3 -20.78 -8.03 -1.53
C THR A 3 -19.47 -8.14 -0.76
N TRP A 4 -18.72 -7.04 -0.72
CA TRP A 4 -17.50 -6.89 0.05
C TRP A 4 -17.72 -5.88 1.15
N ARG A 5 -16.99 -5.97 2.25
CA ARG A 5 -17.00 -4.93 3.27
C ARG A 5 -16.00 -3.83 2.94
N LEU A 6 -16.41 -2.59 3.21
CA LEU A 6 -15.58 -1.41 3.18
C LEU A 6 -15.36 -0.94 4.61
N LEU A 7 -14.10 -0.98 5.06
CA LEU A 7 -13.75 -0.48 6.39
C LEU A 7 -13.65 1.05 6.39
N PRO A 8 -13.83 1.70 7.56
CA PRO A 8 -13.66 3.14 7.70
C PRO A 8 -12.28 3.60 7.23
N PHE A 9 -12.21 4.82 6.70
CA PHE A 9 -10.94 5.46 6.38
C PHE A 9 -10.28 5.95 7.66
N GLU A 10 -9.16 5.36 8.02
CA GLU A 10 -8.50 5.57 9.31
C GLU A 10 -7.02 5.95 9.14
N THR A 11 -6.49 6.54 10.19
CA THR A 11 -5.06 6.85 10.31
C THR A 11 -4.50 6.07 11.50
N ASN A 12 -3.44 5.30 11.27
CA ASN A 12 -2.81 4.46 12.29
C ASN A 12 -1.28 4.52 12.18
N THR A 13 -0.59 4.02 13.21
CA THR A 13 0.86 3.79 13.16
C THR A 13 1.23 2.73 12.13
N ALA A 14 2.48 2.70 11.70
CA ALA A 14 2.96 1.72 10.75
C ALA A 14 2.74 0.27 11.23
N ALA A 15 3.05 0.01 12.49
CA ALA A 15 2.86 -1.29 13.11
C ALA A 15 1.39 -1.74 13.10
N MET A 16 0.48 -0.85 13.47
CA MET A 16 -0.95 -1.15 13.52
C MET A 16 -1.53 -1.35 12.10
N ASN A 17 -1.15 -0.53 11.12
CA ASN A 17 -1.63 -0.71 9.74
C ASN A 17 -1.27 -2.09 9.18
N MET A 18 -0.04 -2.55 9.40
CA MET A 18 0.39 -3.88 8.95
C MET A 18 -0.25 -5.00 9.75
N ALA A 19 -0.48 -4.79 11.04
CA ALA A 19 -1.16 -5.75 11.91
C ALA A 19 -2.63 -5.94 11.49
N ILE A 20 -3.34 -4.86 11.18
CA ILE A 20 -4.74 -4.92 10.70
C ILE A 20 -4.81 -5.66 9.35
N ASP A 21 -3.92 -5.37 8.40
CA ASP A 21 -3.90 -6.07 7.11
C ASP A 21 -3.68 -7.58 7.28
N GLU A 22 -2.78 -8.00 8.17
CA GLU A 22 -2.55 -9.42 8.46
C GLU A 22 -3.71 -10.06 9.26
N ALA A 23 -4.35 -9.33 10.17
CA ALA A 23 -5.51 -9.82 10.89
C ALA A 23 -6.69 -10.09 9.95
N ILE A 24 -6.96 -9.17 9.01
CA ILE A 24 -7.99 -9.35 7.98
C ILE A 24 -7.64 -10.53 7.07
N LEU A 25 -6.38 -10.65 6.63
CA LEU A 25 -5.93 -11.78 5.81
C LEU A 25 -6.16 -13.12 6.53
N THR A 26 -5.81 -13.19 7.81
CA THR A 26 -5.99 -14.38 8.66
C THR A 26 -7.48 -14.71 8.80
N ALA A 27 -8.30 -13.72 9.08
CA ALA A 27 -9.74 -13.85 9.21
C ALA A 27 -10.39 -14.35 7.91
N ARG A 28 -9.99 -13.76 6.77
CA ARG A 28 -10.52 -14.14 5.47
C ARG A 28 -10.07 -15.54 5.06
N THR A 29 -8.83 -15.91 5.40
CA THR A 29 -8.29 -17.25 5.15
C THR A 29 -9.06 -18.33 5.93
N ALA A 30 -9.57 -17.98 7.10
CA ALA A 30 -10.40 -18.86 7.94
C ALA A 30 -11.92 -18.76 7.60
N ASP A 31 -12.29 -18.07 6.51
CA ASP A 31 -13.69 -17.84 6.09
C ASP A 31 -14.58 -17.17 7.15
N LYS A 32 -14.00 -16.43 8.08
CA LYS A 32 -14.73 -15.74 9.16
C LYS A 32 -15.27 -14.37 8.78
N VAL A 33 -14.75 -13.78 7.69
CA VAL A 33 -15.14 -12.46 7.21
C VAL A 33 -15.28 -12.46 5.68
N PRO A 34 -16.09 -11.57 5.09
CA PRO A 34 -16.16 -11.40 3.64
C PRO A 34 -14.86 -10.80 3.09
N ASN A 35 -14.76 -10.72 1.76
CA ASN A 35 -13.70 -9.95 1.11
C ASN A 35 -13.76 -8.50 1.59
N THR A 36 -12.59 -7.86 1.72
CA THR A 36 -12.46 -6.56 2.39
C THR A 36 -11.68 -5.58 1.54
N LEU A 37 -12.20 -4.37 1.43
CA LEU A 37 -11.50 -3.19 0.94
C LEU A 37 -11.26 -2.24 2.12
N ARG A 38 -10.05 -1.73 2.24
CA ARG A 38 -9.65 -0.80 3.28
C ARG A 38 -8.83 0.32 2.67
N PHE A 39 -9.04 1.57 3.16
CA PHE A 39 -8.19 2.72 2.89
C PHE A 39 -7.65 3.27 4.19
N TYR A 40 -6.39 3.73 4.19
CA TYR A 40 -5.78 4.24 5.41
C TYR A 40 -4.61 5.19 5.15
N ARG A 41 -4.19 5.88 6.20
CA ARG A 41 -3.01 6.74 6.26
C ARG A 41 -2.08 6.29 7.37
N TRP A 42 -0.91 6.89 7.41
CA TRP A 42 0.19 6.54 8.31
C TRP A 42 0.52 7.73 9.21
N GLN A 43 0.39 7.60 10.51
CA GLN A 43 0.82 8.62 11.46
C GLN A 43 1.57 7.98 12.63
N PRO A 44 2.86 8.32 12.78
CA PRO A 44 3.65 9.23 11.93
C PRO A 44 3.84 8.68 10.50
N SER A 45 4.44 9.48 9.60
CA SER A 45 4.92 9.01 8.30
C SER A 45 5.81 7.79 8.49
N ALA A 46 5.86 6.89 7.51
CA ALA A 46 6.54 5.61 7.67
C ALA A 46 7.40 5.23 6.45
N ALA A 47 8.37 4.37 6.68
CA ALA A 47 9.07 3.63 5.63
C ALA A 47 8.76 2.15 5.80
N SER A 48 8.12 1.54 4.79
CA SER A 48 7.86 0.10 4.80
C SER A 48 8.82 -0.64 3.89
N ILE A 49 9.41 -1.74 4.39
CA ILE A 49 10.28 -2.63 3.62
C ILE A 49 9.53 -3.93 3.28
N GLY A 50 9.87 -4.52 2.15
CA GLY A 50 9.36 -5.83 1.75
C GLY A 50 9.88 -6.95 2.64
N LYS A 51 9.13 -8.07 2.68
CA LYS A 51 9.39 -9.21 3.58
C LYS A 51 10.86 -9.66 3.60
N ASN A 52 11.52 -9.68 2.44
CA ASN A 52 12.87 -10.25 2.29
C ASN A 52 13.98 -9.18 2.16
N GLN A 53 13.66 -7.89 2.33
CA GLN A 53 14.66 -6.83 2.22
C GLN A 53 15.50 -6.71 3.49
N ASN A 54 16.77 -6.32 3.33
CA ASN A 54 17.61 -5.91 4.46
C ASN A 54 17.45 -4.39 4.69
N PRO A 55 16.92 -3.96 5.85
CA PRO A 55 16.64 -2.54 6.10
C PRO A 55 17.88 -1.66 6.00
N GLU A 56 19.06 -2.16 6.37
CA GLU A 56 20.32 -1.40 6.29
C GLU A 56 20.73 -1.07 4.84
N ASN A 57 20.35 -1.92 3.89
CA ASN A 57 20.62 -1.68 2.47
C ASN A 57 19.61 -0.72 1.83
N GLU A 58 18.43 -0.60 2.43
CA GLU A 58 17.28 0.09 1.85
C GLU A 58 17.04 1.47 2.46
N LEU A 59 17.44 1.68 3.74
CA LEU A 59 17.06 2.85 4.52
C LEU A 59 18.28 3.51 5.18
N TYR A 60 18.21 4.83 5.29
CA TYR A 60 19.02 5.61 6.22
C TYR A 60 18.32 5.61 7.59
N LEU A 61 18.50 4.53 8.36
CA LEU A 61 17.78 4.29 9.63
C LEU A 61 17.94 5.44 10.64
N ASP A 62 19.11 6.04 10.73
CA ASP A 62 19.35 7.19 11.60
C ASP A 62 18.53 8.42 11.18
N ASN A 63 18.33 8.61 9.87
CA ASN A 63 17.47 9.68 9.36
C ASN A 63 16.00 9.39 9.64
N CYS A 64 15.56 8.14 9.48
CA CYS A 64 14.20 7.75 9.88
C CYS A 64 13.93 8.11 11.35
N LYS A 65 14.87 7.73 12.25
CA LYS A 65 14.76 8.03 13.67
C LYS A 65 14.76 9.54 13.96
N LYS A 66 15.67 10.31 13.34
CA LYS A 66 15.77 11.77 13.53
C LYS A 66 14.53 12.51 13.05
N LEU A 67 13.90 12.04 11.99
CA LEU A 67 12.70 12.66 11.38
C LEU A 67 11.38 12.10 11.92
N GLY A 68 11.43 11.19 12.91
CA GLY A 68 10.23 10.59 13.50
C GLY A 68 9.43 9.75 12.51
N VAL A 69 10.12 9.07 11.58
CA VAL A 69 9.51 8.20 10.57
C VAL A 69 9.58 6.76 11.06
N ASP A 70 8.41 6.12 11.16
CA ASP A 70 8.33 4.71 11.54
C ASP A 70 8.99 3.80 10.48
N VAL A 71 9.59 2.70 10.93
CA VAL A 71 10.11 1.66 10.03
C VAL A 71 9.37 0.36 10.30
N VAL A 72 8.75 -0.22 9.26
CA VAL A 72 7.99 -1.46 9.38
C VAL A 72 8.28 -2.42 8.23
N ARG A 73 8.35 -3.71 8.53
CA ARG A 73 8.45 -4.79 7.53
C ARG A 73 7.07 -5.34 7.21
N ARG A 74 6.71 -5.37 5.92
CA ARG A 74 5.46 -5.98 5.44
C ARG A 74 5.59 -7.50 5.32
N ILE A 75 4.46 -8.23 5.37
CA ILE A 75 4.41 -9.66 5.01
C ILE A 75 4.42 -9.88 3.49
N SER A 76 4.14 -8.87 2.70
CA SER A 76 4.23 -8.88 1.24
C SER A 76 5.66 -8.60 0.78
N GLY A 77 5.97 -8.95 -0.47
CA GLY A 77 7.27 -8.70 -1.09
C GLY A 77 7.44 -7.26 -1.56
N GLY A 78 8.22 -7.09 -2.63
CA GLY A 78 8.45 -5.79 -3.27
C GLY A 78 9.54 -4.95 -2.61
N GLY A 79 9.74 -3.74 -3.16
CA GLY A 79 10.76 -2.78 -2.72
C GLY A 79 10.30 -1.91 -1.55
N THR A 80 11.20 -1.05 -1.10
CA THR A 80 10.96 -0.11 0.00
C THR A 80 10.07 1.04 -0.47
N VAL A 81 9.14 1.47 0.39
CA VAL A 81 8.21 2.57 0.13
C VAL A 81 8.25 3.55 1.29
N TYR A 82 8.30 4.85 0.97
CA TYR A 82 8.06 5.92 1.93
C TYR A 82 6.58 6.30 1.89
N HIS A 83 5.95 6.33 3.04
CA HIS A 83 4.55 6.68 3.26
C HIS A 83 4.46 8.04 3.94
N ASP A 84 4.16 9.08 3.16
CA ASP A 84 3.99 10.42 3.72
C ASP A 84 2.57 10.59 4.27
N TYR A 85 2.45 10.97 5.53
CA TYR A 85 1.14 11.24 6.16
C TYR A 85 0.29 12.22 5.35
N GLU A 86 0.89 13.28 4.81
CA GLU A 86 0.16 14.29 4.04
C GLU A 86 0.05 13.97 2.54
N GLY A 87 0.90 13.09 2.05
CA GLY A 87 1.16 12.90 0.63
C GLY A 87 0.50 11.70 -0.01
N GLU A 88 -0.15 10.79 0.76
CA GLU A 88 -0.71 9.58 0.17
C GLU A 88 -1.98 9.07 0.84
N VAL A 89 -2.67 8.20 0.09
CA VAL A 89 -3.65 7.23 0.60
C VAL A 89 -3.15 5.85 0.26
N THR A 90 -3.16 4.95 1.26
CA THR A 90 -2.89 3.53 1.05
C THR A 90 -4.22 2.78 0.92
N TYR A 91 -4.30 1.88 -0.06
CA TYR A 91 -5.39 0.92 -0.20
C TYR A 91 -4.92 -0.49 0.16
N SER A 92 -5.83 -1.32 0.67
CA SER A 92 -5.61 -2.74 0.93
C SER A 92 -6.83 -3.54 0.48
N VAL A 93 -6.60 -4.54 -0.35
CA VAL A 93 -7.59 -5.50 -0.83
C VAL A 93 -7.26 -6.85 -0.25
N VAL A 94 -8.17 -7.41 0.54
CA VAL A 94 -8.07 -8.78 1.03
C VAL A 94 -9.25 -9.59 0.51
N ALA A 95 -8.99 -10.51 -0.42
CA ALA A 95 -10.05 -11.25 -1.09
C ALA A 95 -9.62 -12.67 -1.47
N LYS A 96 -10.58 -13.60 -1.55
CA LYS A 96 -10.31 -14.89 -2.19
C LYS A 96 -9.92 -14.67 -3.66
N ALA A 97 -8.91 -15.36 -4.11
CA ALA A 97 -8.49 -15.33 -5.52
C ALA A 97 -9.63 -15.70 -6.47
N SER A 98 -10.52 -16.61 -6.07
CA SER A 98 -11.73 -16.97 -6.82
C SER A 98 -12.70 -15.81 -7.02
N ALA A 99 -12.83 -14.90 -6.04
CA ALA A 99 -13.65 -13.69 -6.17
C ALA A 99 -13.03 -12.66 -7.14
N LEU A 100 -11.73 -12.74 -7.37
CA LEU A 100 -11.03 -11.99 -8.41
C LEU A 100 -10.99 -12.74 -9.75
N GLY A 101 -11.59 -13.94 -9.81
CA GLY A 101 -11.68 -14.78 -11.01
C GLY A 101 -10.35 -15.39 -11.46
N THR A 102 -9.31 -15.32 -10.65
CA THR A 102 -7.99 -15.86 -10.98
C THR A 102 -7.12 -15.98 -9.73
N ALA A 103 -6.20 -16.94 -9.74
CA ALA A 103 -5.11 -17.05 -8.76
C ALA A 103 -3.76 -16.61 -9.34
N ASP A 104 -3.72 -16.19 -10.60
CA ASP A 104 -2.51 -15.68 -11.22
C ASP A 104 -2.18 -14.30 -10.67
N ILE A 105 -0.98 -14.19 -10.09
CA ILE A 105 -0.49 -12.98 -9.42
C ILE A 105 -0.56 -11.76 -10.35
N THR A 106 -0.11 -11.90 -11.57
CA THR A 106 -0.06 -10.81 -12.55
C THR A 106 -1.45 -10.33 -12.91
N THR A 107 -2.37 -11.24 -13.17
CA THR A 107 -3.77 -10.91 -13.49
C THR A 107 -4.48 -10.23 -12.31
N VAL A 108 -4.19 -10.64 -11.07
CA VAL A 108 -4.71 -9.95 -9.88
C VAL A 108 -4.22 -8.51 -9.79
N TYR A 109 -2.92 -8.28 -10.05
CA TYR A 109 -2.39 -6.90 -10.13
C TYR A 109 -3.16 -6.05 -11.14
N PHE A 110 -3.38 -6.57 -12.35
CA PHE A 110 -4.09 -5.82 -13.40
C PHE A 110 -5.51 -5.48 -12.98
N LYS A 111 -6.28 -6.43 -12.44
CA LYS A 111 -7.65 -6.18 -12.00
C LYS A 111 -7.75 -5.09 -10.93
N ILE A 112 -6.85 -5.10 -9.97
CA ILE A 112 -6.81 -4.08 -8.92
C ILE A 112 -6.37 -2.74 -9.50
N TYR A 113 -5.40 -2.74 -10.40
CA TYR A 113 -4.94 -1.52 -11.05
C TYR A 113 -5.98 -0.91 -12.01
N GLU A 114 -6.81 -1.71 -12.68
CA GLU A 114 -7.95 -1.21 -13.45
C GLU A 114 -8.89 -0.36 -12.57
N ALA A 115 -9.16 -0.82 -11.35
CA ALA A 115 -9.97 -0.06 -10.40
C ALA A 115 -9.33 1.28 -9.99
N ILE A 116 -8.01 1.30 -9.78
CA ILE A 116 -7.28 2.52 -9.42
C ILE A 116 -7.15 3.45 -10.64
N THR A 117 -6.96 2.90 -11.83
CA THR A 117 -6.93 3.67 -13.08
C THR A 117 -8.27 4.35 -13.33
N ASP A 118 -9.39 3.64 -13.11
CA ASP A 118 -10.73 4.23 -13.21
C ASP A 118 -10.94 5.34 -12.18
N ALA A 119 -10.49 5.15 -10.94
CA ALA A 119 -10.51 6.19 -9.92
C ALA A 119 -9.70 7.44 -10.32
N LEU A 120 -8.50 7.23 -10.88
CA LEU A 120 -7.67 8.33 -11.38
C LEU A 120 -8.33 9.06 -12.55
N ARG A 121 -8.98 8.32 -13.46
CA ARG A 121 -9.77 8.89 -14.55
C ARG A 121 -10.93 9.75 -14.04
N LEU A 122 -11.63 9.30 -12.98
CA LEU A 122 -12.69 10.10 -12.33
C LEU A 122 -12.16 11.39 -11.73
N LEU A 123 -10.91 11.40 -11.28
CA LEU A 123 -10.21 12.60 -10.80
C LEU A 123 -9.64 13.46 -11.95
N GLY A 124 -9.74 13.05 -13.20
CA GLY A 124 -9.17 13.75 -14.35
C GLY A 124 -7.70 13.43 -14.63
N VAL A 125 -7.15 12.39 -14.03
CA VAL A 125 -5.75 11.97 -14.23
C VAL A 125 -5.71 10.75 -15.16
N PRO A 126 -5.16 10.87 -16.39
CA PRO A 126 -5.05 9.75 -17.35
C PRO A 126 -3.86 8.87 -16.99
N ALA A 127 -4.09 7.83 -16.19
CA ALA A 127 -3.06 6.88 -15.81
C ALA A 127 -3.13 5.60 -16.66
N ASP A 128 -1.94 5.06 -16.95
CA ASP A 128 -1.75 3.75 -17.55
C ASP A 128 -0.90 2.89 -16.63
N PHE A 129 -0.97 1.57 -16.75
CA PHE A 129 -0.03 0.74 -16.03
C PHE A 129 1.14 0.29 -16.92
N SER A 130 2.33 0.43 -16.36
CA SER A 130 3.52 -0.19 -16.95
C SER A 130 3.52 -1.66 -16.53
N GLY A 131 3.61 -2.55 -17.50
CA GLY A 131 3.73 -3.99 -17.24
C GLY A 131 4.95 -4.25 -16.34
N GLY A 132 4.74 -5.03 -15.27
CA GLY A 132 5.83 -5.60 -14.50
C GLY A 132 6.51 -6.73 -15.29
N ASP A 133 7.69 -7.11 -14.86
CA ASP A 133 8.37 -8.32 -15.30
C ASP A 133 8.56 -9.28 -14.12
N ALA A 134 9.24 -10.41 -14.33
CA ALA A 134 9.50 -11.39 -13.27
C ALA A 134 10.29 -10.82 -12.05
N LYS A 135 10.90 -9.65 -12.18
CA LYS A 135 11.70 -8.99 -11.12
C LYS A 135 11.05 -7.75 -10.57
N ASN A 136 10.13 -7.12 -11.33
CA ASN A 136 9.55 -5.83 -10.99
C ASN A 136 8.02 -5.94 -10.92
N CYS A 137 7.44 -5.55 -9.78
CA CYS A 137 6.00 -5.41 -9.67
C CYS A 137 5.48 -4.36 -10.66
N PRO A 138 4.28 -4.55 -11.24
CA PRO A 138 3.64 -3.52 -12.06
C PRO A 138 3.47 -2.22 -11.30
N ASN A 139 3.49 -1.10 -12.00
CA ASN A 139 3.21 0.22 -11.43
C ASN A 139 2.14 0.93 -12.25
N LEU A 140 1.37 1.82 -11.64
CA LEU A 140 0.60 2.80 -12.39
C LEU A 140 1.44 4.03 -12.67
N THR A 141 1.34 4.51 -13.91
CA THR A 141 2.13 5.64 -14.39
C THR A 141 1.25 6.65 -15.11
N VAL A 142 1.69 7.90 -15.10
CA VAL A 142 1.16 8.96 -15.97
C VAL A 142 2.34 9.50 -16.78
N ASN A 143 2.25 9.40 -18.10
CA ASN A 143 3.35 9.77 -19.01
C ASN A 143 4.69 9.13 -18.62
N GLY A 144 4.66 7.86 -18.21
CA GLY A 144 5.83 7.10 -17.78
C GLY A 144 6.37 7.43 -16.38
N LYS A 145 5.72 8.34 -15.62
CA LYS A 145 6.06 8.64 -14.24
C LYS A 145 5.15 7.88 -13.28
N LYS A 146 5.72 7.21 -12.32
CA LYS A 146 4.99 6.41 -11.31
C LYS A 146 4.12 7.31 -10.44
N ILE A 147 2.82 6.96 -10.32
CA ILE A 147 1.84 7.60 -9.45
C ILE A 147 1.32 6.65 -8.36
N SER A 148 1.40 5.34 -8.60
CA SER A 148 1.00 4.30 -7.64
C SER A 148 1.89 3.08 -7.77
N GLY A 149 2.13 2.43 -6.66
CA GLY A 149 2.81 1.15 -6.60
C GLY A 149 2.18 0.26 -5.56
N SER A 150 2.24 -1.05 -5.75
CA SER A 150 1.67 -2.01 -4.82
C SER A 150 2.55 -3.24 -4.61
N SER A 151 2.18 -3.99 -3.62
CA SER A 151 2.80 -5.25 -3.23
C SER A 151 1.72 -6.26 -2.88
N GLN A 152 2.00 -7.53 -3.11
CA GLN A 152 1.02 -8.60 -2.97
C GLN A 152 1.61 -9.80 -2.24
N THR A 153 0.77 -10.51 -1.50
CA THR A 153 1.02 -11.86 -1.01
C THR A 153 -0.24 -12.69 -1.14
N ILE A 154 -0.08 -13.99 -1.30
CA ILE A 154 -1.20 -14.95 -1.35
C ILE A 154 -0.98 -15.99 -0.27
N THR A 155 -2.00 -16.20 0.56
CA THR A 155 -2.00 -17.20 1.63
C THR A 155 -3.25 -18.06 1.51
N ARG A 156 -3.09 -19.37 1.28
CA ARG A 156 -4.19 -20.35 1.17
C ARG A 156 -5.32 -19.87 0.24
N GLY A 157 -4.96 -19.30 -0.91
CA GLY A 157 -5.93 -18.82 -1.91
C GLY A 157 -6.60 -17.47 -1.58
N VAL A 158 -6.15 -16.78 -0.53
CA VAL A 158 -6.55 -15.41 -0.22
C VAL A 158 -5.41 -14.46 -0.58
N VAL A 159 -5.75 -13.45 -1.36
CA VAL A 159 -4.86 -12.36 -1.78
C VAL A 159 -4.93 -11.25 -0.74
N LEU A 160 -3.78 -10.74 -0.35
CA LEU A 160 -3.61 -9.40 0.21
C LEU A 160 -2.79 -8.60 -0.80
N GLN A 161 -3.38 -7.58 -1.40
CA GLN A 161 -2.66 -6.57 -2.19
C GLN A 161 -2.88 -5.21 -1.59
N HIS A 162 -1.80 -4.55 -1.22
CA HIS A 162 -1.84 -3.18 -0.73
C HIS A 162 -0.88 -2.30 -1.52
N GLY A 163 -1.19 -1.02 -1.61
CA GLY A 163 -0.40 -0.08 -2.39
C GLY A 163 -0.79 1.36 -2.10
N THR A 164 0.00 2.27 -2.65
CA THR A 164 -0.13 3.70 -2.42
C THR A 164 -0.70 4.40 -3.64
N LEU A 165 -1.53 5.41 -3.42
CA LEU A 165 -1.84 6.45 -4.37
C LEU A 165 -1.18 7.75 -3.89
N LEU A 166 -0.22 8.27 -4.67
CA LEU A 166 0.47 9.50 -4.33
C LEU A 166 -0.42 10.71 -4.64
N LEU A 167 -0.89 11.39 -3.59
CA LEU A 167 -1.64 12.64 -3.70
C LEU A 167 -0.68 13.81 -3.91
N LYS A 168 0.43 13.82 -3.16
CA LYS A 168 1.55 14.74 -3.24
C LYS A 168 2.84 13.95 -3.06
N ALA A 169 3.93 14.35 -3.70
CA ALA A 169 5.21 13.66 -3.59
C ALA A 169 6.33 14.63 -3.19
N ASP A 170 6.83 14.48 -1.96
CA ASP A 170 8.07 15.14 -1.51
C ASP A 170 9.27 14.23 -1.81
N VAL A 171 9.71 14.25 -3.07
CA VAL A 171 10.81 13.39 -3.54
C VAL A 171 12.13 13.68 -2.81
N PRO A 172 12.53 14.94 -2.52
CA PRO A 172 13.72 15.21 -1.69
C PRO A 172 13.65 14.54 -0.32
N LYS A 173 12.55 14.68 0.42
CA LYS A 173 12.35 14.04 1.71
C LYS A 173 12.40 12.51 1.59
N MET A 174 11.76 11.95 0.57
CA MET A 174 11.77 10.49 0.31
C MET A 174 13.22 9.96 0.26
N PHE A 175 14.12 10.60 -0.48
CA PHE A 175 15.50 10.12 -0.65
C PHE A 175 16.49 10.60 0.44
N THR A 176 16.05 11.36 1.42
CA THR A 176 16.76 11.47 2.70
C THR A 176 16.58 10.22 3.57
N LEU A 177 15.55 9.41 3.29
CA LEU A 177 15.17 8.21 4.05
C LEU A 177 15.51 6.92 3.29
N LEU A 178 15.25 6.89 1.98
CA LEU A 178 15.42 5.71 1.13
C LEU A 178 16.81 5.71 0.45
N LYS A 179 17.39 4.53 0.33
CA LYS A 179 18.59 4.29 -0.47
C LYS A 179 18.19 3.80 -1.87
N LEU A 180 18.90 4.24 -2.89
CA LEU A 180 18.74 3.74 -4.26
C LEU A 180 20.08 3.18 -4.73
N GLY A 181 20.36 1.94 -4.35
CA GLY A 181 21.64 1.29 -4.59
C GLY A 181 22.81 2.08 -3.98
N SER A 182 23.84 2.34 -4.77
CA SER A 182 25.03 3.10 -4.36
C SER A 182 24.94 4.60 -4.65
N LEU A 183 23.79 5.11 -5.10
CA LEU A 183 23.63 6.53 -5.43
C LEU A 183 23.59 7.39 -4.16
N SER A 184 24.11 8.61 -4.26
CA SER A 184 23.92 9.62 -3.22
C SER A 184 22.44 10.08 -3.17
N CYS A 185 22.03 10.65 -2.03
CA CYS A 185 20.67 11.21 -1.89
C CYS A 185 20.34 12.21 -3.02
N ALA A 186 21.27 13.08 -3.39
CA ALA A 186 21.07 14.06 -4.47
C ALA A 186 20.86 13.39 -5.83
N GLN A 187 21.67 12.40 -6.17
CA GLN A 187 21.52 11.64 -7.43
C GLN A 187 20.22 10.85 -7.47
N ALA A 188 19.87 10.18 -6.37
CA ALA A 188 18.61 9.45 -6.26
C ALA A 188 17.39 10.38 -6.39
N THR A 189 17.44 11.55 -5.75
CA THR A 189 16.40 12.59 -5.85
C THR A 189 16.24 13.07 -7.29
N ASP A 190 17.31 13.42 -7.97
CA ASP A 190 17.29 13.91 -9.36
C ASP A 190 16.68 12.88 -10.34
N ILE A 191 17.05 11.62 -10.18
CA ILE A 191 16.46 10.52 -10.98
C ILE A 191 14.99 10.35 -10.67
N ALA A 192 14.62 10.35 -9.40
CA ALA A 192 13.25 10.07 -8.98
C ALA A 192 12.27 11.21 -9.31
N GLN A 193 12.70 12.47 -9.27
CA GLN A 193 11.88 13.62 -9.71
C GLN A 193 11.44 13.50 -11.16
N ARG A 194 12.22 12.82 -11.99
CA ARG A 194 11.86 12.55 -13.40
C ARG A 194 10.97 11.33 -13.57
N LYS A 195 10.88 10.45 -12.55
CA LYS A 195 10.20 9.14 -12.62
C LYS A 195 8.99 9.03 -11.70
N ILE A 196 8.74 9.98 -10.84
CA ILE A 196 7.62 9.99 -9.90
C ILE A 196 6.73 11.20 -10.19
N THR A 197 5.43 11.01 -10.09
CA THR A 197 4.43 12.07 -10.11
C THR A 197 3.40 11.84 -9.01
N SER A 198 2.45 12.75 -8.87
CA SER A 198 1.34 12.68 -7.91
C SER A 198 0.08 13.27 -8.51
N VAL A 199 -1.06 13.02 -7.88
CA VAL A 199 -2.35 13.57 -8.32
C VAL A 199 -2.30 15.10 -8.37
N GLU A 200 -1.73 15.76 -7.33
CA GLU A 200 -1.57 17.21 -7.28
C GLU A 200 -0.74 17.73 -8.45
N ASN A 201 0.34 17.04 -8.82
CA ASN A 201 1.19 17.45 -9.94
C ASN A 201 0.45 17.36 -11.29
N GLU A 202 -0.37 16.33 -11.47
CA GLU A 202 -1.13 16.14 -12.72
C GLU A 202 -2.31 17.08 -12.83
N LEU A 203 -3.03 17.32 -11.73
CA LEU A 203 -4.19 18.22 -11.68
C LEU A 203 -3.83 19.71 -11.57
N ARG A 204 -2.60 20.02 -11.13
CA ARG A 204 -2.14 21.39 -10.80
C ARG A 204 -2.86 22.03 -9.60
N HIS A 205 -3.54 21.24 -8.79
CA HIS A 205 -4.13 21.64 -7.53
C HIS A 205 -4.22 20.44 -6.57
N PRO A 206 -4.19 20.66 -5.24
CA PRO A 206 -4.33 19.59 -4.27
C PRO A 206 -5.75 19.03 -4.25
N ILE A 207 -5.87 17.78 -3.84
CA ILE A 207 -7.15 17.16 -3.48
C ILE A 207 -7.06 16.62 -2.04
N SER A 208 -8.21 16.50 -1.38
CA SER A 208 -8.23 15.89 -0.05
C SER A 208 -8.10 14.37 -0.14
N PRO A 209 -7.58 13.72 0.92
CA PRO A 209 -7.56 12.27 1.02
C PRO A 209 -8.95 11.64 0.86
N GLU A 210 -9.99 12.29 1.40
CA GLU A 210 -11.38 11.85 1.29
C GLU A 210 -11.87 11.87 -0.16
N THR A 211 -11.50 12.89 -0.94
CA THR A 211 -11.80 12.96 -2.38
C THR A 211 -11.17 11.78 -3.11
N ALA A 212 -9.92 11.46 -2.80
CA ALA A 212 -9.23 10.32 -3.39
C ALA A 212 -9.87 8.99 -2.99
N VAL A 213 -10.21 8.80 -1.71
CA VAL A 213 -10.90 7.60 -1.20
C VAL A 213 -12.27 7.42 -1.86
N ASN A 214 -13.03 8.48 -2.05
CA ASN A 214 -14.31 8.43 -2.75
C ASN A 214 -14.14 7.99 -4.21
N ALA A 215 -13.17 8.50 -4.92
CA ALA A 215 -12.86 8.10 -6.29
C ALA A 215 -12.39 6.62 -6.33
N LEU A 216 -11.49 6.21 -5.45
CA LEU A 216 -11.03 4.82 -5.34
C LEU A 216 -12.21 3.88 -5.04
N THR A 217 -13.10 4.24 -4.13
CA THR A 217 -14.29 3.45 -3.81
C THR A 217 -15.17 3.23 -5.04
N GLN A 218 -15.38 4.28 -5.85
CA GLN A 218 -16.14 4.19 -7.10
C GLN A 218 -15.43 3.30 -8.13
N GLY A 219 -14.14 3.48 -8.34
CA GLY A 219 -13.34 2.67 -9.24
C GLY A 219 -13.36 1.18 -8.87
N PHE A 220 -13.18 0.84 -7.58
CA PHE A 220 -13.28 -0.54 -7.11
C PHE A 220 -14.68 -1.14 -7.32
N ARG A 221 -15.74 -0.39 -7.04
CA ARG A 221 -17.13 -0.84 -7.30
C ARG A 221 -17.36 -1.14 -8.78
N ALA A 222 -16.96 -0.23 -9.64
CA ALA A 222 -17.20 -0.33 -11.08
C ALA A 222 -16.40 -1.48 -11.72
N MET A 223 -15.08 -1.51 -11.48
CA MET A 223 -14.20 -2.42 -12.20
C MET A 223 -14.24 -3.85 -11.67
N LEU A 224 -14.38 -4.04 -10.36
CA LEU A 224 -14.55 -5.37 -9.78
C LEU A 224 -16.02 -5.85 -9.81
N LYS A 225 -16.96 -4.98 -10.20
CA LYS A 225 -18.40 -5.26 -10.25
C LYS A 225 -18.93 -5.81 -8.91
N ILE A 226 -18.55 -5.13 -7.81
CA ILE A 226 -18.88 -5.51 -6.44
C ILE A 226 -19.79 -4.49 -5.77
N GLN A 227 -20.56 -4.93 -4.77
CA GLN A 227 -21.18 -4.05 -3.78
C GLN A 227 -20.20 -3.85 -2.62
N LEU A 228 -20.06 -2.60 -2.16
CA LEU A 228 -19.26 -2.25 -0.98
C LEU A 228 -20.21 -1.81 0.13
N GLU A 229 -20.23 -2.56 1.23
CA GLU A 229 -21.02 -2.24 2.40
C GLU A 229 -20.13 -1.76 3.54
N PRO A 230 -20.43 -0.61 4.17
CA PRO A 230 -19.71 -0.14 5.34
C PRO A 230 -19.73 -1.19 6.45
N ALA A 231 -18.57 -1.45 7.03
CA ALA A 231 -18.41 -2.42 8.11
C ALA A 231 -17.25 -2.00 9.03
N GLN A 232 -17.21 -2.62 10.21
CA GLN A 232 -16.11 -2.48 11.17
C GLN A 232 -15.31 -3.79 11.23
N LEU A 233 -14.11 -3.73 11.80
CA LEU A 233 -13.40 -4.93 12.20
C LEU A 233 -14.22 -5.66 13.28
N LEU A 234 -14.27 -6.98 13.21
CA LEU A 234 -14.88 -7.79 14.26
C LEU A 234 -13.99 -7.78 15.52
N PRO A 235 -14.57 -7.94 16.72
CA PRO A 235 -13.79 -7.92 17.97
C PRO A 235 -12.55 -8.80 17.92
N TYR A 236 -12.66 -10.02 17.42
CA TYR A 236 -11.52 -10.93 17.32
C TYR A 236 -10.44 -10.47 16.30
N GLU A 237 -10.80 -9.71 15.27
CA GLU A 237 -9.82 -9.11 14.35
C GLU A 237 -9.06 -7.98 15.03
N VAL A 238 -9.75 -7.20 15.86
CA VAL A 238 -9.13 -6.15 16.69
C VAL A 238 -8.14 -6.77 17.66
N GLU A 239 -8.55 -7.78 18.44
CA GLU A 239 -7.67 -8.51 19.37
C GLU A 239 -6.45 -9.11 18.65
N LEU A 240 -6.66 -9.71 17.46
CA LEU A 240 -5.57 -10.26 16.67
C LEU A 240 -4.64 -9.17 16.14
N ALA A 241 -5.18 -8.03 15.68
CA ALA A 241 -4.38 -6.91 15.21
C ALA A 241 -3.54 -6.31 16.36
N GLU A 242 -4.10 -6.12 17.54
CA GLU A 242 -3.39 -5.65 18.72
C GLU A 242 -2.26 -6.63 19.11
N LYS A 243 -2.54 -7.92 19.11
CA LYS A 243 -1.53 -8.96 19.37
C LYS A 243 -0.41 -8.91 18.33
N LEU A 244 -0.75 -8.90 17.04
CA LEU A 244 0.23 -8.81 15.95
C LEU A 244 1.03 -7.50 16.01
N CYS A 245 0.39 -6.40 16.36
CA CYS A 245 1.07 -5.12 16.53
C CYS A 245 2.16 -5.24 17.60
N ASN A 246 1.81 -5.72 18.80
CA ASN A 246 2.70 -5.76 19.95
C ASN A 246 3.79 -6.85 19.82
N GLU A 247 3.43 -8.04 19.37
CA GLU A 247 4.34 -9.20 19.36
C GLU A 247 5.17 -9.31 18.06
N LYS A 248 4.79 -8.59 17.00
CA LYS A 248 5.46 -8.65 15.70
C LYS A 248 5.82 -7.28 15.16
N TYR A 249 4.83 -6.47 14.75
CA TYR A 249 5.07 -5.27 13.94
C TYR A 249 5.70 -4.11 14.69
N ALA A 250 5.59 -4.04 16.00
CA ALA A 250 6.31 -3.06 16.83
C ALA A 250 7.69 -3.56 17.28
N THR A 251 8.12 -4.78 16.89
CA THR A 251 9.39 -5.36 17.35
C THR A 251 10.54 -5.12 16.39
N ALA A 252 11.74 -4.88 16.95
CA ALA A 252 12.97 -4.80 16.16
C ALA A 252 13.33 -6.14 15.50
N ASP A 253 12.97 -7.26 16.12
CA ASP A 253 13.27 -8.59 15.60
C ASP A 253 12.55 -8.85 14.27
N TRP A 254 11.28 -8.47 14.17
CA TRP A 254 10.57 -8.54 12.90
C TRP A 254 11.06 -7.47 11.90
N ASN A 255 11.05 -6.21 12.31
CA ASN A 255 11.29 -5.11 11.39
C ASN A 255 12.73 -5.08 10.86
N LEU A 256 13.72 -5.33 11.72
CA LEU A 256 15.14 -5.22 11.34
C LEU A 256 15.76 -6.57 10.97
N LYS A 257 15.38 -7.66 11.66
CA LYS A 257 15.99 -8.98 11.45
C LYS A 257 15.14 -9.95 10.64
N GLY A 258 13.84 -9.63 10.40
CA GLY A 258 12.91 -10.49 9.68
C GLY A 258 12.54 -11.79 10.44
N LYS A 259 12.69 -11.79 11.76
CA LYS A 259 12.36 -12.94 12.63
C LYS A 259 11.02 -12.70 13.32
N THR A 260 10.14 -13.69 13.29
CA THR A 260 9.00 -13.76 14.21
C THR A 260 9.46 -14.37 15.53
N ALA A 261 8.94 -13.86 16.64
CA ALA A 261 9.17 -14.42 17.96
C ALA A 261 8.66 -15.86 18.04
#